data_cb45e6c30b452b42876ca0de63b54f31
#
_entry.id   cb45e6c30b452b42876ca0de63b54f31
#
_cell.length_a   1.000
_cell.length_b   1.000
_cell.length_c   1.000
_cell.angle_alpha   90.00
_cell.angle_beta   90.00
_cell.angle_gamma   90.00
#
_symmetry.space_group_name_H-M   'P 1'
#
loop_
_entity.id
_entity.type
_entity.pdbx_description
1 polymer ?
#
loop_
_entity_poly.entity_id
_entity_poly.type
_entity_poly.pdbx_seq_one_letter_code
_entity_poly.pdbx_strand_id
1 'polypeptide(L)'
;MPLVSMRQLLDHAAENGYGLPAFNVNNMEQVWAIMEAAAEVDAPVIMQASAGARKYAGEPFLRHQILAALEAYPHIPIVMHQDHGQSPAVCMAAIRSGFSSVMMDGSLMADG
;
A
#
# COMPACT_ATOMS: atom_id res chain seq x y z
N MET A 1 8.86 -8.74 10.44
CA MET A 1 8.06 -7.56 10.02
C MET A 1 7.38 -7.86 8.70
N PRO A 2 6.08 -7.69 8.65
CA PRO A 2 5.33 -8.05 7.44
C PRO A 2 5.32 -6.99 6.34
N LEU A 3 6.00 -5.86 6.49
CA LEU A 3 6.13 -4.87 5.41
C LEU A 3 7.17 -5.37 4.41
N VAL A 4 6.73 -5.67 3.21
CA VAL A 4 7.56 -6.30 2.18
C VAL A 4 7.56 -5.50 0.90
N SER A 5 8.52 -5.79 0.01
CA SER A 5 8.56 -5.16 -1.30
C SER A 5 7.48 -5.73 -2.21
N MET A 6 7.04 -4.90 -3.16
CA MET A 6 6.09 -5.33 -4.20
C MET A 6 6.63 -6.55 -4.97
N ARG A 7 7.92 -6.54 -5.28
CA ARG A 7 8.55 -7.61 -6.05
C ARG A 7 8.44 -8.96 -5.36
N GLN A 8 8.67 -9.00 -4.04
CA GLN A 8 8.57 -10.26 -3.30
C GLN A 8 7.17 -10.88 -3.43
N LEU A 9 6.12 -10.08 -3.29
CA LEU A 9 4.76 -10.58 -3.40
C LEU A 9 4.38 -10.94 -4.82
N LEU A 10 4.76 -10.13 -5.80
CA LEU A 10 4.44 -10.39 -7.20
C LEU A 10 5.15 -11.65 -7.71
N ASP A 11 6.41 -11.83 -7.35
CA ASP A 11 7.14 -13.04 -7.73
C ASP A 11 6.49 -14.29 -7.13
N HIS A 12 6.11 -14.23 -5.87
CA HIS A 12 5.44 -15.34 -5.19
C HIS A 12 4.09 -15.64 -5.86
N ALA A 13 3.32 -14.60 -6.19
CA ALA A 13 2.04 -14.77 -6.86
C ALA A 13 2.21 -15.42 -8.23
N ALA A 14 3.21 -14.98 -9.00
CA ALA A 14 3.51 -15.54 -10.32
C ALA A 14 3.93 -17.01 -10.23
N GLU A 15 4.80 -17.34 -9.27
CA GLU A 15 5.29 -18.71 -9.08
C GLU A 15 4.20 -19.66 -8.64
N ASN A 16 3.21 -19.19 -7.90
CA ASN A 16 2.15 -19.99 -7.32
C ASN A 16 0.80 -19.84 -8.03
N GLY A 17 0.74 -19.03 -9.09
CA GLY A 17 -0.43 -18.94 -9.97
C GLY A 17 -1.67 -18.32 -9.33
N TYR A 18 -1.51 -17.24 -8.52
CA TYR A 18 -2.66 -16.55 -7.93
C TYR A 18 -2.61 -15.04 -8.20
N GLY A 19 -3.77 -14.39 -8.10
CA GLY A 19 -3.88 -12.95 -8.19
C GLY A 19 -3.60 -12.29 -6.85
N LEU A 20 -2.89 -11.17 -6.87
CA LEU A 20 -2.58 -10.40 -5.67
C LEU A 20 -3.36 -9.08 -5.72
N PRO A 21 -4.33 -8.86 -4.82
CA PRO A 21 -5.15 -7.67 -4.88
C PRO A 21 -4.42 -6.44 -4.32
N ALA A 22 -4.67 -5.29 -4.93
CA ALA A 22 -4.23 -3.99 -4.45
C ALA A 22 -5.47 -3.18 -4.06
N PHE A 23 -5.62 -2.91 -2.78
CA PHE A 23 -6.78 -2.21 -2.24
C PHE A 23 -6.45 -0.77 -1.91
N ASN A 24 -7.28 0.15 -2.38
CA ASN A 24 -7.14 1.56 -2.02
C ASN A 24 -7.57 1.78 -0.57
N VAL A 25 -6.78 2.53 0.18
CA VAL A 25 -7.10 2.88 1.56
C VAL A 25 -7.13 4.39 1.72
N ASN A 26 -8.19 4.89 2.35
CA ASN A 26 -8.39 6.31 2.62
C ASN A 26 -8.73 6.57 4.09
N ASN A 27 -9.13 5.54 4.82
CA ASN A 27 -9.56 5.68 6.22
C ASN A 27 -9.32 4.38 6.99
N MET A 28 -9.50 4.45 8.30
CA MET A 28 -9.22 3.34 9.20
C MET A 28 -10.16 2.16 8.98
N GLU A 29 -11.43 2.42 8.67
CA GLU A 29 -12.43 1.37 8.46
C GLU A 29 -12.07 0.50 7.26
N GLN A 30 -11.54 1.11 6.20
CA GLN A 30 -11.07 0.36 5.02
C GLN A 30 -9.87 -0.51 5.37
N VAL A 31 -8.92 0.01 6.14
CA VAL A 31 -7.77 -0.78 6.59
C VAL A 31 -8.23 -1.98 7.41
N TRP A 32 -9.16 -1.78 8.35
CA TRP A 32 -9.72 -2.87 9.14
C TRP A 32 -10.36 -3.95 8.27
N ALA A 33 -11.22 -3.54 7.34
CA ALA A 33 -11.95 -4.49 6.48
C ALA A 33 -10.98 -5.33 5.64
N ILE A 34 -9.96 -4.69 5.06
CA ILE A 34 -8.95 -5.38 4.26
C ILE A 34 -8.18 -6.39 5.11
N MET A 35 -7.74 -5.98 6.29
CA MET A 35 -6.93 -6.85 7.14
C MET A 35 -7.72 -8.00 7.73
N GLU A 36 -8.98 -7.78 8.10
CA GLU A 36 -9.83 -8.86 8.57
C GLU A 36 -10.03 -9.91 7.47
N ALA A 37 -10.30 -9.48 6.24
CA ALA A 37 -10.45 -10.38 5.11
C ALA A 37 -9.15 -11.12 4.80
N ALA A 38 -8.02 -10.42 4.79
CA ALA A 38 -6.72 -11.03 4.53
C ALA A 38 -6.37 -12.09 5.58
N ALA A 39 -6.63 -11.78 6.85
CA ALA A 39 -6.36 -12.72 7.94
C ALA A 39 -7.26 -13.95 7.86
N GLU A 40 -8.52 -13.78 7.48
CA GLU A 40 -9.49 -14.87 7.36
C GLU A 40 -9.04 -15.91 6.33
N VAL A 41 -8.47 -15.45 5.20
CA VAL A 41 -8.02 -16.35 4.13
C VAL A 41 -6.50 -16.54 4.11
N ASP A 42 -5.79 -15.98 5.08
CA ASP A 42 -4.33 -16.07 5.22
C ASP A 42 -3.60 -15.67 3.93
N ALA A 43 -3.93 -14.50 3.40
CA ALA A 43 -3.41 -14.00 2.14
C ALA A 43 -2.64 -12.69 2.29
N PRO A 44 -1.55 -12.50 1.51
CA PRO A 44 -0.87 -11.20 1.46
C PRO A 44 -1.72 -10.16 0.74
N VAL A 45 -1.46 -8.89 1.01
CA VAL A 45 -2.20 -7.79 0.39
C VAL A 45 -1.28 -6.63 0.02
N ILE A 46 -1.70 -5.88 -0.99
CA ILE A 46 -1.15 -4.57 -1.32
C ILE A 46 -2.14 -3.53 -0.82
N MET A 47 -1.69 -2.68 0.10
CA MET A 47 -2.46 -1.49 0.49
C MET A 47 -1.91 -0.31 -0.26
N GLN A 48 -2.73 0.30 -1.10
CA GLN A 48 -2.27 1.43 -1.90
C GLN A 48 -2.97 2.72 -1.52
N ALA A 49 -2.20 3.79 -1.48
CA ALA A 49 -2.68 5.12 -1.17
C ALA A 49 -2.11 6.12 -2.17
N SER A 50 -2.99 6.78 -2.90
CA SER A 50 -2.62 7.85 -3.81
C SER A 50 -2.15 9.08 -3.04
N ALA A 51 -1.54 10.04 -3.74
CA ALA A 51 -1.22 11.34 -3.17
C ALA A 51 -2.49 12.03 -2.64
N GLY A 52 -3.62 11.85 -3.34
CA GLY A 52 -4.91 12.37 -2.89
C GLY A 52 -5.40 11.72 -1.61
N ALA A 53 -5.25 10.42 -1.46
CA ALA A 53 -5.62 9.71 -0.24
C ALA A 53 -4.78 10.18 0.95
N ARG A 54 -3.47 10.36 0.74
CA ARG A 54 -2.57 10.86 1.79
C ARG A 54 -2.96 12.28 2.22
N LYS A 55 -3.33 13.12 1.25
CA LYS A 55 -3.80 14.48 1.53
C LYS A 55 -5.13 14.49 2.27
N TYR A 56 -6.05 13.63 1.87
CA TYR A 56 -7.37 13.52 2.49
C TYR A 56 -7.28 13.06 3.95
N ALA A 57 -6.62 11.95 4.19
CA ALA A 57 -6.51 11.37 5.53
C ALA A 57 -5.51 12.11 6.44
N GLY A 58 -4.52 12.76 5.83
CA GLY A 58 -3.37 13.29 6.55
C GLY A 58 -2.26 12.23 6.57
N GLU A 59 -1.08 12.59 6.09
CA GLU A 59 0.00 11.63 5.89
C GLU A 59 0.39 10.87 7.16
N PRO A 60 0.57 11.51 8.33
CA PRO A 60 0.88 10.78 9.55
C PRO A 60 -0.23 9.80 9.94
N PHE A 61 -1.49 10.20 9.77
CA PHE A 61 -2.62 9.35 10.12
C PHE A 61 -2.68 8.10 9.23
N LEU A 62 -2.55 8.27 7.92
CA LEU A 62 -2.59 7.14 7.00
C LEU A 62 -1.41 6.20 7.22
N ARG A 63 -0.21 6.75 7.38
CA ARG A 63 0.98 5.95 7.65
C ARG A 63 0.81 5.13 8.92
N HIS A 64 0.35 5.73 10.01
CA HIS A 64 0.17 5.03 11.26
C HIS A 64 -0.98 4.03 11.23
N GLN A 65 -2.01 4.26 10.41
CA GLN A 65 -3.05 3.25 10.19
C GLN A 65 -2.47 1.98 9.58
N ILE A 66 -1.60 2.13 8.58
CA ILE A 66 -0.95 0.98 7.94
C ILE A 66 0.06 0.34 8.89
N LEU A 67 0.82 1.14 9.64
CA LEU A 67 1.73 0.61 10.66
C LEU A 67 0.96 -0.14 11.76
N ALA A 68 -0.22 0.34 12.13
CA ALA A 68 -1.09 -0.35 13.06
C ALA A 68 -1.54 -1.71 12.52
N ALA A 69 -1.82 -1.79 11.22
CA ALA A 69 -2.15 -3.07 10.57
C ALA A 69 -0.97 -4.04 10.63
N LEU A 70 0.26 -3.54 10.40
CA LEU A 70 1.47 -4.37 10.52
C LEU A 70 1.62 -4.94 11.93
N GLU A 71 1.34 -4.13 12.93
CA GLU A 71 1.45 -4.54 14.33
C GLU A 71 0.34 -5.52 14.73
N ALA A 72 -0.89 -5.25 14.31
CA ALA A 72 -2.05 -6.08 14.66
C ALA A 72 -2.08 -7.42 13.92
N TYR A 73 -1.50 -7.48 12.71
CA TYR A 73 -1.52 -8.67 11.86
C TYR A 73 -0.10 -9.05 11.43
N PRO A 74 0.78 -9.41 12.38
CA PRO A 74 2.19 -9.61 12.07
C PRO A 74 2.48 -10.79 11.16
N HIS A 75 1.52 -11.66 10.92
CA HIS A 75 1.65 -12.84 10.06
C HIS A 75 1.20 -12.59 8.62
N ILE A 76 0.62 -11.41 8.32
CA ILE A 76 0.15 -11.09 6.97
C ILE A 76 1.17 -10.17 6.29
N PRO A 77 1.80 -10.60 5.17
CA PRO A 77 2.69 -9.71 4.42
C PRO A 77 1.91 -8.58 3.74
N ILE A 78 2.39 -7.35 3.92
CA ILE A 78 1.74 -6.15 3.40
C ILE A 78 2.75 -5.38 2.56
N VAL A 79 2.33 -4.96 1.36
CA VAL A 79 3.02 -3.93 0.57
C VAL A 79 2.29 -2.62 0.78
N MET A 80 3.04 -1.59 1.15
CA MET A 80 2.52 -0.23 1.26
C MET A 80 2.92 0.52 0.00
N HIS A 81 1.95 0.70 -0.91
CA HIS A 81 2.18 1.17 -2.26
C HIS A 81 1.54 2.53 -2.51
N GLN A 82 2.28 3.44 -3.15
CA GLN A 82 1.68 4.66 -3.70
C GLN A 82 1.50 4.48 -5.20
N ASP A 83 0.25 4.54 -5.66
CA ASP A 83 -0.09 4.49 -7.07
C ASP A 83 -0.08 5.91 -7.68
N HIS A 84 0.05 5.97 -9.00
CA HIS A 84 -0.10 7.19 -9.81
C HIS A 84 0.63 8.42 -9.27
N GLY A 85 1.91 8.28 -8.95
CA GLY A 85 2.75 9.41 -8.55
C GLY A 85 2.96 10.36 -9.72
N GLN A 86 2.58 11.62 -9.54
CA GLN A 86 2.59 12.64 -10.61
C GLN A 86 3.99 13.15 -10.94
N SER A 87 4.95 12.98 -10.04
CA SER A 87 6.29 13.49 -10.22
C SER A 87 7.29 12.67 -9.41
N PRO A 88 8.58 12.74 -9.74
CA PRO A 88 9.61 12.12 -8.90
C PRO A 88 9.59 12.61 -7.46
N ALA A 89 9.25 13.89 -7.24
CA ALA A 89 9.17 14.45 -5.89
C ALA A 89 8.07 13.78 -5.06
N VAL A 90 6.91 13.50 -5.66
CA VAL A 90 5.81 12.79 -4.99
C VAL A 90 6.23 11.39 -4.62
N CYS A 91 6.90 10.67 -5.53
CA CYS A 91 7.40 9.33 -5.26
C CYS A 91 8.45 9.32 -4.15
N MET A 92 9.38 10.27 -4.17
CA MET A 92 10.39 10.40 -3.12
C MET A 92 9.77 10.69 -1.75
N ALA A 93 8.75 11.54 -1.71
CA ALA A 93 8.04 11.82 -0.47
C ALA A 93 7.39 10.56 0.10
N ALA A 94 6.80 9.73 -0.77
CA ALA A 94 6.21 8.46 -0.35
C ALA A 94 7.27 7.50 0.21
N ILE A 95 8.40 7.39 -0.44
CA ILE A 95 9.51 6.55 0.04
C ILE A 95 9.99 7.03 1.42
N ARG A 96 10.14 8.33 1.60
CA ARG A 96 10.55 8.91 2.89
C ARG A 96 9.51 8.70 3.99
N SER A 97 8.24 8.61 3.61
CA SER A 97 7.15 8.29 4.53
C SER A 97 7.09 6.83 4.95
N GLY A 98 7.87 5.95 4.31
CA GLY A 98 7.93 4.55 4.66
C GLY A 98 7.20 3.61 3.72
N PHE A 99 6.73 4.10 2.56
CA PHE A 99 6.14 3.24 1.54
C PHE A 99 7.19 2.27 1.01
N SER A 100 6.81 1.01 0.86
CA SER A 100 7.72 -0.03 0.34
C SER A 100 7.67 -0.14 -1.18
N SER A 101 6.76 0.59 -1.83
CA SER A 101 6.61 0.59 -3.29
C SER A 101 5.99 1.90 -3.76
N VAL A 102 6.42 2.37 -4.92
CA VAL A 102 5.87 3.57 -5.55
C VAL A 102 5.72 3.34 -7.05
N MET A 103 4.75 4.02 -7.65
CA MET A 103 4.54 4.02 -9.08
C MET A 103 4.66 5.45 -9.60
N MET A 104 5.63 5.68 -10.48
CA MET A 104 5.74 6.93 -11.21
C MET A 104 4.83 6.86 -12.44
N ASP A 105 3.90 7.79 -12.55
CA ASP A 105 2.96 7.81 -13.66
C ASP A 105 3.29 8.92 -14.65
N GLY A 106 3.99 8.58 -15.70
CA GLY A 106 4.40 9.51 -16.75
C GLY A 106 3.27 9.94 -17.68
N SER A 107 2.08 9.35 -17.54
CA SER A 107 0.92 9.73 -18.37
C SER A 107 0.16 10.94 -17.84
N LEU A 108 0.46 11.39 -16.62
CA LEU A 108 -0.25 12.49 -15.99
C LEU A 108 0.34 13.83 -16.38
N MET A 109 -0.55 14.83 -16.64
CA MET A 109 -0.15 16.21 -16.82
C MET A 109 0.04 16.89 -15.46
N ALA A 110 0.66 18.09 -15.46
CA ALA A 110 0.91 18.84 -14.23
C ALA A 110 -0.38 19.18 -13.46
N ASP A 111 -1.49 19.27 -14.17
CA ASP A 111 -2.81 19.54 -13.59
C ASP A 111 -3.64 18.27 -13.35
N GLY A 112 -3.04 17.15 -13.56
CA GLY A 112 -3.72 15.86 -13.43
C GLY A 112 -4.42 15.41 -14.68
#